data_e23c8f5e1efa17d0ae51c049cb7402a2
#
_entry.id   e23c8f5e1efa17d0ae51c049cb7402a2
#
_cell.length_a   1.000
_cell.length_b   1.000
_cell.length_c   1.000
_cell.angle_alpha   90.00
_cell.angle_beta   90.00
_cell.angle_gamma   90.00
#
_symmetry.space_group_name_H-M   'P 1'
#
loop_
_entity.id
_entity.type
_entity.pdbx_description
1 polymer ?
#
loop_
_entity_poly.entity_id
_entity_poly.type
_entity_poly.pdbx_seq_one_letter_code
_entity_poly.pdbx_strand_id
1 'polypeptide(L)'
;MNKKTIWITGGSTGIGKALAIKFANEGWNVAISARRENLLKEISDNNHNIHGFPLDVTDKSKCREVFEQIKNKFQGIDICFFSTGTWDPKKEKEIDVEQIENVFRVNFFGTVNSIKAVEQYFRDKK
;
A
#
# COMPACT_ATOMS: atom_id res chain seq x y z
N MET A 1 4.31 -7.47 24.91
CA MET A 1 4.04 -8.16 23.64
C MET A 1 4.19 -7.22 22.46
N ASN A 2 4.83 -7.68 21.41
CA ASN A 2 4.99 -6.87 20.22
C ASN A 2 3.65 -6.72 19.49
N LYS A 3 3.34 -5.51 19.07
CA LYS A 3 2.18 -5.26 18.22
C LYS A 3 2.39 -5.94 16.86
N LYS A 4 1.32 -6.43 16.28
CA LYS A 4 1.33 -6.90 14.91
C LYS A 4 1.31 -5.71 13.95
N THR A 5 1.85 -5.91 12.78
CA THR A 5 1.98 -4.86 11.76
C THR A 5 1.34 -5.29 10.45
N ILE A 6 0.55 -4.38 9.87
CA ILE A 6 -0.02 -4.55 8.53
C ILE A 6 0.47 -3.42 7.62
N TRP A 7 0.83 -3.78 6.38
CA TRP A 7 1.15 -2.82 5.33
C TRP A 7 0.05 -2.85 4.28
N ILE A 8 -0.53 -1.69 4.00
CA ILE A 8 -1.64 -1.52 3.06
C ILE A 8 -1.21 -0.58 1.95
N THR A 9 -1.13 -1.05 0.72
CA THR A 9 -1.00 -0.18 -0.44
C THR A 9 -2.40 0.26 -0.89
N GLY A 10 -2.51 1.49 -1.41
CA GLY A 10 -3.82 2.07 -1.69
C GLY A 10 -4.57 2.44 -0.41
N GLY A 11 -3.84 2.78 0.64
CA GLY A 11 -4.40 3.02 1.98
C GLY A 11 -5.01 4.40 2.19
N SER A 12 -4.94 5.30 1.22
CA SER A 12 -5.42 6.68 1.39
C SER A 12 -6.90 6.88 1.07
N THR A 13 -7.54 5.92 0.42
CA THR A 13 -8.95 6.02 0.01
C THR A 13 -9.63 4.65 0.04
N GLY A 14 -10.96 4.65 -0.04
CA GLY A 14 -11.77 3.46 -0.25
C GLY A 14 -11.53 2.34 0.75
N ILE A 15 -11.44 1.12 0.22
CA ILE A 15 -11.30 -0.10 1.02
C ILE A 15 -10.01 -0.08 1.84
N GLY A 16 -8.90 0.36 1.24
CA GLY A 16 -7.61 0.42 1.94
C GLY A 16 -7.64 1.35 3.14
N LYS A 17 -8.25 2.53 3.00
CA LYS A 17 -8.40 3.48 4.11
C LYS A 17 -9.28 2.91 5.22
N ALA A 18 -10.42 2.31 4.86
CA ALA A 18 -11.34 1.73 5.84
C ALA A 18 -10.65 0.60 6.62
N LEU A 19 -9.89 -0.25 5.92
CA LEU A 19 -9.14 -1.33 6.53
C LEU A 19 -8.05 -0.80 7.47
N ALA A 20 -7.34 0.25 7.07
CA ALA A 20 -6.31 0.87 7.89
C ALA A 20 -6.87 1.35 9.22
N ILE A 21 -8.02 2.05 9.19
CA ILE A 21 -8.68 2.55 10.38
C ILE A 21 -9.12 1.38 11.29
N LYS A 22 -9.67 0.34 10.69
CA LYS A 22 -10.13 -0.84 11.43
C LYS A 22 -8.97 -1.52 12.19
N PHE A 23 -7.86 -1.78 11.51
CA PHE A 23 -6.70 -2.40 12.14
C PHE A 23 -6.07 -1.48 13.21
N ALA A 24 -6.00 -0.19 12.94
CA ALA A 24 -5.47 0.77 13.91
C ALA A 24 -6.31 0.79 15.19
N ASN A 25 -7.64 0.74 15.06
CA ASN A 25 -8.55 0.71 16.20
C ASN A 25 -8.42 -0.60 17.02
N GLU A 26 -7.91 -1.65 16.40
CA GLU A 26 -7.64 -2.92 17.07
C GLU A 26 -6.22 -2.99 17.64
N GLY A 27 -5.46 -1.91 17.57
CA GLY A 27 -4.15 -1.81 18.22
C GLY A 27 -2.98 -2.27 17.36
N TRP A 28 -3.18 -2.52 16.07
CA TRP A 28 -2.08 -2.87 15.17
C TRP A 28 -1.24 -1.65 14.80
N ASN A 29 0.03 -1.87 14.49
CA ASN A 29 0.80 -0.90 13.72
C ASN A 29 0.33 -0.97 12.27
N VAL A 30 -0.06 0.16 11.71
CA VAL A 30 -0.59 0.22 10.35
C VAL A 30 0.31 1.11 9.49
N ALA A 31 0.92 0.54 8.48
CA ALA A 31 1.66 1.28 7.45
C ALA A 31 0.76 1.42 6.23
N ILE A 32 0.54 2.65 5.77
CA ILE A 32 -0.24 2.91 4.56
C ILE A 32 0.63 3.56 3.49
N SER A 33 0.46 3.12 2.26
CA SER A 33 1.18 3.66 1.11
C SER A 33 0.23 4.07 0.01
N ALA A 34 0.49 5.21 -0.58
CA ALA A 34 -0.20 5.77 -1.73
C ALA A 34 0.68 6.87 -2.31
N ARG A 35 0.34 7.37 -3.50
CA ARG A 35 1.15 8.42 -4.13
C ARG A 35 0.98 9.78 -3.48
N ARG A 36 -0.21 10.12 -2.99
CA ARG A 36 -0.52 11.46 -2.47
C ARG A 36 -0.16 11.56 -0.99
N GLU A 37 0.97 12.23 -0.70
CA GLU A 37 1.48 12.40 0.66
C GLU A 37 0.50 13.13 1.57
N ASN A 38 -0.20 14.15 1.04
CA ASN A 38 -1.14 14.95 1.84
C ASN A 38 -2.28 14.11 2.41
N LEU A 39 -2.79 13.14 1.65
CA LEU A 39 -3.86 12.25 2.12
C LEU A 39 -3.33 11.29 3.18
N LEU A 40 -2.12 10.76 2.99
CA LEU A 40 -1.49 9.88 3.97
C LEU A 40 -1.26 10.63 5.30
N LYS A 41 -0.77 11.86 5.21
CA LYS A 41 -0.52 12.69 6.38
C LYS A 41 -1.81 12.98 7.15
N GLU A 42 -2.87 13.33 6.45
CA GLU A 42 -4.18 13.59 7.07
C GLU A 42 -4.66 12.38 7.88
N ILE A 43 -4.55 11.19 7.31
CA ILE A 43 -4.98 9.97 7.98
C ILE A 43 -4.10 9.67 9.20
N SER A 44 -2.78 9.80 9.05
CA SER A 44 -1.85 9.52 10.15
C SER A 44 -1.93 10.54 11.26
N ASP A 45 -2.21 11.81 10.96
CA ASP A 45 -2.39 12.84 11.98
C ASP A 45 -3.62 12.58 12.86
N ASN A 46 -4.61 11.90 12.32
CA ASN A 46 -5.85 11.56 13.05
C ASN A 46 -5.82 10.20 13.73
N ASN A 47 -4.73 9.44 13.58
CA ASN A 47 -4.63 8.11 14.19
C ASN A 47 -3.17 7.75 14.44
N HIS A 48 -2.79 7.71 15.72
CA HIS A 48 -1.38 7.50 16.10
C HIS A 48 -0.82 6.12 15.73
N ASN A 49 -1.67 5.14 15.45
CA ASN A 49 -1.24 3.82 15.01
C ASN A 49 -1.02 3.72 13.50
N ILE A 50 -1.39 4.75 12.74
CA ILE A 50 -1.25 4.76 11.28
C ILE A 50 -0.06 5.62 10.89
N HIS A 51 0.82 5.07 10.04
CA HIS A 51 2.03 5.73 9.56
C HIS A 51 2.04 5.72 8.03
N GLY A 52 2.27 6.87 7.43
CA GLY A 52 2.28 7.03 5.97
C GLY A 52 3.66 6.80 5.36
N PHE A 53 3.70 6.05 4.26
CA PHE A 53 4.90 5.79 3.46
C PHE A 53 4.55 6.01 1.99
N PRO A 54 4.82 7.21 1.45
CA PRO A 54 4.49 7.51 0.05
C PRO A 54 5.13 6.52 -0.91
N LEU A 55 4.36 6.07 -1.88
CA LEU A 55 4.83 5.04 -2.83
C LEU A 55 4.03 5.09 -4.12
N ASP A 56 4.74 5.11 -5.23
CA ASP A 56 4.19 4.76 -6.54
C ASP A 56 4.57 3.30 -6.81
N VAL A 57 3.58 2.41 -6.83
CA VAL A 57 3.81 0.97 -6.96
C VAL A 57 4.38 0.57 -8.34
N THR A 58 4.37 1.48 -9.31
CA THR A 58 5.01 1.23 -10.61
C THR A 58 6.53 1.35 -10.54
N ASP A 59 7.06 1.91 -9.46
CA ASP A 59 8.50 2.02 -9.21
C ASP A 59 8.97 0.82 -8.37
N LYS A 60 9.61 -0.14 -9.03
CA LYS A 60 10.08 -1.39 -8.41
C LYS A 60 11.04 -1.15 -7.25
N SER A 61 12.01 -0.26 -7.48
CA SER A 61 13.03 0.05 -6.47
C SER A 61 12.41 0.70 -5.24
N LYS A 62 11.44 1.57 -5.45
CA LYS A 62 10.73 2.25 -4.37
C LYS A 62 9.87 1.28 -3.56
N CYS A 63 9.23 0.32 -4.20
CA CYS A 63 8.49 -0.73 -3.50
C CYS A 63 9.40 -1.46 -2.50
N ARG A 64 10.59 -1.83 -2.94
CA ARG A 64 11.55 -2.51 -2.08
C ARG A 64 12.06 -1.60 -0.95
N GLU A 65 12.37 -0.35 -1.28
CA GLU A 65 12.83 0.63 -0.30
C GLU A 65 11.80 0.87 0.80
N VAL A 66 10.54 1.08 0.41
CA VAL A 66 9.44 1.29 1.37
C VAL A 66 9.21 0.05 2.22
N PHE A 67 9.24 -1.14 1.62
CA PHE A 67 9.14 -2.39 2.37
C PHE A 67 10.22 -2.47 3.47
N GLU A 68 11.47 -2.18 3.11
CA GLU A 68 12.57 -2.22 4.08
C GLU A 68 12.39 -1.19 5.19
N GLN A 69 11.93 0.02 4.86
CA GLN A 69 11.65 1.05 5.86
C GLN A 69 10.59 0.59 6.86
N ILE A 70 9.50 0.00 6.39
CA ILE A 70 8.41 -0.48 7.25
C ILE A 70 8.89 -1.64 8.11
N LYS A 71 9.56 -2.60 7.51
CA LYS A 71 10.09 -3.77 8.22
C LYS A 71 11.02 -3.35 9.35
N ASN A 72 11.91 -2.41 9.08
CA ASN A 72 12.86 -1.94 10.08
C ASN A 72 12.21 -1.12 11.18
N LYS A 73 11.26 -0.26 10.82
CA LYS A 73 10.55 0.58 11.80
C LYS A 73 9.75 -0.24 12.80
N PHE A 74 9.06 -1.27 12.35
CA PHE A 74 8.17 -2.07 13.19
C PHE A 74 8.73 -3.44 13.56
N GLN A 75 9.96 -3.73 13.11
CA GLN A 75 10.64 -5.00 13.36
C GLN A 75 9.88 -6.21 12.82
N GLY A 76 9.26 -6.02 11.67
CA GLY A 76 8.55 -7.08 10.97
C GLY A 76 7.22 -6.61 10.40
N ILE A 77 6.65 -7.43 9.55
CA ILE A 77 5.33 -7.21 8.93
C ILE A 77 4.59 -8.55 8.98
N ASP A 78 3.36 -8.53 9.48
CA ASP A 78 2.55 -9.73 9.62
C ASP A 78 1.60 -9.95 8.45
N ILE A 79 1.05 -8.86 7.92
CA ILE A 79 0.11 -8.89 6.78
C ILE A 79 0.48 -7.79 5.79
N CYS A 80 0.43 -8.14 4.50
CA CYS A 80 0.44 -7.15 3.42
C CYS A 80 -0.89 -7.21 2.69
N PHE A 81 -1.53 -6.08 2.50
CA PHE A 81 -2.78 -5.95 1.77
C PHE A 81 -2.58 -4.99 0.61
N PHE A 82 -2.56 -5.54 -0.60
CA PHE A 82 -2.30 -4.75 -1.80
C PHE A 82 -3.62 -4.37 -2.48
N SER A 83 -4.06 -3.12 -2.26
CA SER A 83 -5.32 -2.62 -2.80
C SER A 83 -5.15 -1.42 -3.73
N THR A 84 -3.91 -1.14 -4.16
CA THR A 84 -3.67 -0.07 -5.10
C THR A 84 -4.32 -0.39 -6.44
N GLY A 85 -5.12 0.55 -6.94
CA GLY A 85 -5.74 0.43 -8.25
C GLY A 85 -6.12 1.80 -8.78
N THR A 86 -6.28 1.89 -10.08
CA THR A 86 -6.77 3.08 -10.75
C THR A 86 -7.84 2.71 -11.76
N TRP A 87 -8.82 3.58 -11.91
CA TRP A 87 -9.90 3.43 -12.85
C TRP A 87 -10.54 4.80 -13.08
N ASP A 88 -10.83 5.15 -14.32
CA ASP A 88 -11.51 6.40 -14.63
C ASP A 88 -12.74 6.11 -15.51
N PRO A 89 -13.94 6.05 -14.92
CA PRO A 89 -15.16 5.73 -15.66
C PRO A 89 -15.54 6.78 -16.72
N LYS A 90 -15.01 7.99 -16.63
CA LYS A 90 -15.29 9.05 -17.63
C LYS A 90 -14.70 8.76 -19.00
N LYS A 91 -13.73 7.84 -19.08
CA LYS A 91 -13.03 7.48 -20.32
C LYS A 91 -13.56 6.22 -20.98
N GLU A 92 -14.70 5.71 -20.52
CA GLU A 92 -15.27 4.46 -21.03
C GLU A 92 -15.93 4.53 -22.42
N LYS A 93 -16.15 5.73 -22.95
CA LYS A 93 -16.92 5.88 -24.21
C LYS A 93 -16.24 5.32 -25.43
N GLU A 94 -14.91 5.19 -25.41
CA GLU A 94 -14.11 4.71 -26.52
C GLU A 94 -12.94 3.89 -25.98
N ILE A 95 -12.35 3.05 -26.82
CA ILE A 95 -11.13 2.34 -26.46
C ILE A 95 -9.98 3.36 -26.40
N ASP A 96 -9.46 3.58 -25.20
CA ASP A 96 -8.30 4.43 -24.95
C ASP A 96 -7.13 3.53 -24.57
N VAL A 97 -6.23 3.30 -25.52
CA VAL A 97 -5.09 2.39 -25.34
C VAL A 97 -4.18 2.86 -24.20
N GLU A 98 -3.91 4.16 -24.14
CA GLU A 98 -3.05 4.71 -23.08
C GLU A 98 -3.64 4.49 -21.69
N GLN A 99 -4.95 4.66 -21.56
CA GLN A 99 -5.64 4.41 -20.30
C GLN A 99 -5.56 2.93 -19.91
N ILE A 100 -5.80 2.04 -20.86
CA ILE A 100 -5.73 0.59 -20.64
C ILE A 100 -4.32 0.20 -20.18
N GLU A 101 -3.29 0.70 -20.86
CA GLU A 101 -1.90 0.45 -20.48
C GLU A 101 -1.61 0.95 -19.07
N ASN A 102 -2.09 2.14 -18.73
CA ASN A 102 -1.89 2.70 -17.41
C ASN A 102 -2.60 1.88 -16.32
N VAL A 103 -3.82 1.44 -16.59
CA VAL A 103 -4.57 0.58 -15.66
C VAL A 103 -3.80 -0.72 -15.40
N PHE A 104 -3.29 -1.38 -16.44
CA PHE A 104 -2.48 -2.58 -16.28
C PHE A 104 -1.17 -2.31 -15.55
N ARG A 105 -0.51 -1.20 -15.87
CA ARG A 105 0.74 -0.83 -15.21
C ARG A 105 0.55 -0.65 -13.71
N VAL A 106 -0.49 0.05 -13.30
CA VAL A 106 -0.76 0.30 -11.88
C VAL A 106 -1.39 -0.93 -11.21
N ASN A 107 -2.50 -1.44 -11.77
CA ASN A 107 -3.30 -2.45 -11.08
C ASN A 107 -2.67 -3.84 -11.13
N PHE A 108 -2.02 -4.18 -12.24
CA PHE A 108 -1.37 -5.49 -12.37
C PHE A 108 0.11 -5.43 -12.00
N PHE A 109 0.90 -4.68 -12.75
CA PHE A 109 2.35 -4.65 -12.52
C PHE A 109 2.70 -4.00 -11.19
N GLY A 110 1.95 -3.01 -10.73
CA GLY A 110 2.15 -2.43 -9.41
C GLY A 110 1.94 -3.43 -8.29
N THR A 111 0.95 -4.29 -8.42
CA THR A 111 0.71 -5.38 -7.46
C THR A 111 1.84 -6.41 -7.51
N VAL A 112 2.27 -6.80 -8.72
CA VAL A 112 3.41 -7.72 -8.89
C VAL A 112 4.69 -7.15 -8.27
N ASN A 113 4.96 -5.87 -8.48
CA ASN A 113 6.12 -5.19 -7.87
C ASN A 113 6.07 -5.23 -6.35
N SER A 114 4.88 -5.03 -5.79
CA SER A 114 4.65 -5.06 -4.34
C SER A 114 4.86 -6.46 -3.77
N ILE A 115 4.33 -7.47 -4.44
CA ILE A 115 4.52 -8.88 -4.07
C ILE A 115 6.00 -9.24 -4.13
N LYS A 116 6.68 -8.84 -5.19
CA LYS A 116 8.11 -9.14 -5.35
C LYS A 116 8.94 -8.53 -4.23
N ALA A 117 8.58 -7.34 -3.78
CA ALA A 117 9.29 -6.66 -2.70
C ALA A 117 9.26 -7.46 -1.38
N VAL A 118 8.16 -8.18 -1.12
CA VAL A 118 7.95 -8.89 0.16
C VAL A 118 8.13 -10.40 0.04
N GLU A 119 8.28 -10.93 -1.15
CA GLU A 119 8.25 -12.37 -1.42
C GLU A 119 9.23 -13.17 -0.55
N GLN A 120 10.50 -12.80 -0.57
CA GLN A 120 11.52 -13.56 0.15
C GLN A 120 11.31 -13.50 1.66
N TYR A 121 10.94 -12.31 2.16
CA TYR A 121 10.67 -12.12 3.57
C TYR A 121 9.57 -13.07 4.08
N PHE A 122 8.47 -13.18 3.35
CA PHE A 122 7.38 -14.06 3.77
C PHE A 122 7.70 -15.54 3.56
N ARG A 123 8.50 -15.88 2.55
CA ARG A 123 8.97 -17.26 2.38
C ARG A 123 9.81 -17.70 3.58
N ASP A 124 10.65 -16.81 4.08
CA ASP A 124 11.55 -17.12 5.19
C ASP A 124 10.83 -17.19 6.55
N LYS A 125 9.61 -16.65 6.63
CA LYS A 125 8.83 -16.62 7.88
C LYS A 125 8.05 -17.90 8.18
N LYS A 126 8.14 -18.88 7.41
CA LYS A 126 7.38 -20.13 7.60
C LYS A 126 7.34 -20.63 9.05
#